data_03e275cdf744b62217877c425fb23ad3
#
_entry.id   03e275cdf744b62217877c425fb23ad3
#
_cell.length_a   1.000
_cell.length_b   1.000
_cell.length_c   1.000
_cell.angle_alpha   90.00
_cell.angle_beta   90.00
_cell.angle_gamma   90.00
#
_symmetry.space_group_name_H-M   'P 1'
#
loop_
_entity.id
_entity.type
_entity.pdbx_description
1 polymer ?
#
loop_
_entity_poly.entity_id
_entity_poly.type
_entity_poly.pdbx_seq_one_letter_code
_entity_poly.pdbx_strand_id
1 'polypeptide(L)'
;VPGDVVVIRYEGPKGGPGMREMLNPTSAIVGMGLGESVALITDGRFSGATRGAAIGHVCPEAAQGGPIALVEEGDIISVDIPACKIELQVDEAALAARRAKWVCPEPKVKTGYLARYAKLVTSAARGAVLE
;
A
#
# COMPACT_ATOMS: atom_id res chain seq x y z
N VAL A 1 -3.93 17.73 2.49
CA VAL A 1 -4.81 18.59 3.33
C VAL A 1 -5.70 17.71 4.19
N PRO A 2 -6.43 18.25 5.19
CA PRO A 2 -7.43 17.47 5.94
C PRO A 2 -8.43 16.76 5.01
N GLY A 3 -8.69 15.48 5.30
CA GLY A 3 -9.56 14.61 4.50
C GLY A 3 -8.83 13.80 3.42
N ASP A 4 -7.57 14.07 3.17
CA ASP A 4 -6.79 13.29 2.21
C ASP A 4 -6.52 11.86 2.70
N VAL A 5 -6.40 10.95 1.73
CA VAL A 5 -5.86 9.60 1.95
C VAL A 5 -4.54 9.49 1.19
N VAL A 6 -3.44 9.39 1.92
CA VAL A 6 -2.11 9.17 1.34
C VAL A 6 -1.93 7.68 1.06
N VAL A 7 -1.66 7.33 -0.19
CA VAL A 7 -1.45 5.94 -0.61
C VAL A 7 0.02 5.71 -0.95
N ILE A 8 0.69 4.86 -0.17
CA ILE A 8 2.07 4.42 -0.45
C ILE A 8 2.01 2.98 -0.92
N ARG A 9 2.46 2.72 -2.12
CA ARG A 9 2.35 1.42 -2.79
C ARG A 9 3.69 0.90 -3.30
N TYR A 10 3.73 -0.39 -3.63
CA TYR A 10 4.96 -1.11 -4.00
C TYR A 10 5.97 -1.17 -2.85
N GLU A 11 5.49 -1.29 -1.62
CA GLU A 11 6.28 -1.47 -0.39
C GLU A 11 5.97 -2.81 0.33
N GLY A 12 5.14 -3.65 -0.28
CA GLY A 12 4.86 -5.02 0.18
C GLY A 12 6.04 -5.98 -0.02
N PRO A 13 5.83 -7.29 0.23
CA PRO A 13 6.90 -8.30 0.20
C PRO A 13 7.72 -8.30 -1.09
N LYS A 14 7.06 -8.23 -2.25
CA LYS A 14 7.74 -8.21 -3.56
C LYS A 14 8.16 -6.81 -3.99
N GLY A 15 7.27 -5.83 -3.85
CA GLY A 15 7.47 -4.48 -4.36
C GLY A 15 8.51 -3.67 -3.59
N GLY A 16 8.50 -3.78 -2.26
CA GLY A 16 9.52 -3.24 -1.38
C GLY A 16 10.19 -4.38 -0.64
N PRO A 17 11.17 -5.09 -1.25
CA PRO A 17 11.64 -6.35 -0.71
C PRO A 17 12.03 -6.25 0.76
N GLY A 18 11.44 -7.11 1.61
CA GLY A 18 11.60 -7.10 3.05
C GLY A 18 10.64 -6.18 3.81
N MET A 19 9.69 -5.49 3.12
CA MET A 19 8.66 -4.65 3.74
C MET A 19 9.23 -3.65 4.76
N ARG A 20 9.94 -2.63 4.29
CA ARG A 20 10.54 -1.60 5.16
C ARG A 20 9.47 -0.91 6.02
N GLU A 21 9.80 -0.63 7.26
CA GLU A 21 8.96 0.19 8.12
C GLU A 21 8.80 1.62 7.59
N MET A 22 7.58 2.14 7.71
CA MET A 22 7.24 3.48 7.24
C MET A 22 7.05 4.46 8.39
N LEU A 23 8.11 4.66 9.19
CA LEU A 23 8.11 5.63 10.28
C LEU A 23 8.08 7.07 9.74
N ASN A 24 8.88 7.37 8.71
CA ASN A 24 9.03 8.74 8.19
C ASN A 24 7.70 9.33 7.66
N PRO A 25 6.90 8.63 6.83
CA PRO A 25 5.62 9.16 6.37
C PRO A 25 4.66 9.45 7.51
N THR A 26 4.55 8.56 8.48
CA THR A 26 3.66 8.75 9.64
C THR A 26 4.12 9.93 10.52
N SER A 27 5.42 10.02 10.76
CA SER A 27 5.99 11.14 11.52
C SER A 27 5.82 12.48 10.80
N ALA A 28 5.95 12.50 9.47
CA ALA A 28 5.73 13.72 8.68
C ALA A 28 4.28 14.19 8.77
N ILE A 29 3.29 13.31 8.62
CA ILE A 29 1.86 13.64 8.74
C ILE A 29 1.56 14.22 10.13
N VAL A 30 2.06 13.57 11.19
CA VAL A 30 1.90 14.06 12.56
C VAL A 30 2.61 15.40 12.78
N GLY A 31 3.83 15.55 12.29
CA GLY A 31 4.62 16.79 12.37
C GLY A 31 3.97 17.97 11.64
N MET A 32 3.16 17.72 10.62
CA MET A 32 2.34 18.72 9.92
C MET A 32 1.02 19.04 10.64
N GLY A 33 0.72 18.42 11.77
CA GLY A 33 -0.54 18.57 12.49
C GLY A 33 -1.74 17.87 11.82
N LEU A 34 -1.50 16.93 10.90
CA LEU A 34 -2.53 16.26 10.10
C LEU A 34 -2.87 14.85 10.59
N GLY A 35 -2.28 14.39 11.69
CA GLY A 35 -2.40 13.02 12.17
C GLY A 35 -3.82 12.53 12.49
N GLU A 36 -4.77 13.44 12.74
CA GLU A 36 -6.18 13.10 12.99
C GLU A 36 -7.08 13.31 11.77
N SER A 37 -6.57 13.94 10.72
CA SER A 37 -7.38 14.36 9.58
C SER A 37 -6.94 13.78 8.23
N VAL A 38 -5.82 13.06 8.20
CA VAL A 38 -5.29 12.39 7.00
C VAL A 38 -5.12 10.91 7.30
N ALA A 39 -5.65 10.06 6.43
CA ALA A 39 -5.39 8.63 6.49
C ALA A 39 -4.16 8.25 5.67
N LEU A 40 -3.47 7.17 6.06
CA LEU A 40 -2.33 6.61 5.36
C LEU A 40 -2.55 5.13 5.09
N ILE A 41 -2.48 4.73 3.82
CA ILE A 41 -2.72 3.37 3.37
C ILE A 41 -1.49 2.85 2.63
N THR A 42 -1.09 1.61 2.91
CA THR A 42 0.05 0.99 2.22
C THR A 42 -0.07 -0.53 2.12
N ASP A 43 0.52 -1.10 1.09
CA ASP A 43 0.78 -2.53 0.99
C ASP A 43 2.06 -2.97 1.75
N GLY A 44 2.81 -2.01 2.31
CA GLY A 44 3.91 -2.23 3.23
C GLY A 44 3.46 -2.35 4.70
N ARG A 45 4.33 -2.01 5.64
CA ARG A 45 4.06 -2.12 7.07
C ARG A 45 4.39 -0.85 7.84
N PHE A 46 3.77 -0.69 9.00
CA PHE A 46 4.06 0.38 9.95
C PHE A 46 4.72 -0.14 11.23
N SER A 47 5.40 0.74 11.95
CA SER A 47 5.89 0.45 13.30
C SER A 47 4.77 0.47 14.34
N GLY A 48 5.00 -0.17 15.48
CA GLY A 48 4.03 -0.19 16.59
C GLY A 48 3.77 1.17 17.25
N ALA A 49 4.59 2.19 16.98
CA ALA A 49 4.41 3.55 17.47
C ALA A 49 3.51 4.43 16.58
N THR A 50 3.06 3.90 15.44
CA THR A 50 2.19 4.61 14.50
C THR A 50 0.85 4.94 15.15
N ARG A 51 0.36 6.17 14.91
CA ARG A 51 -0.92 6.68 15.40
C ARG A 51 -1.77 7.19 14.25
N GLY A 52 -3.09 7.33 14.50
CA GLY A 52 -4.05 7.80 13.51
C GLY A 52 -4.55 6.70 12.59
N ALA A 53 -5.24 7.08 11.52
CA ALA A 53 -5.80 6.15 10.53
C ALA A 53 -4.70 5.66 9.59
N ALA A 54 -3.87 4.73 10.06
CA ALA A 54 -2.78 4.13 9.29
C ALA A 54 -3.06 2.64 9.06
N ILE A 55 -3.30 2.25 7.81
CA ILE A 55 -3.69 0.91 7.39
C ILE A 55 -2.57 0.31 6.55
N GLY A 56 -1.89 -0.67 7.11
CA GLY A 56 -0.83 -1.43 6.45
C GLY A 56 -1.28 -2.80 5.94
N HIS A 57 -0.37 -3.50 5.29
CA HIS A 57 -0.56 -4.86 4.78
C HIS A 57 -1.75 -5.00 3.82
N VAL A 58 -2.06 -3.94 3.06
CA VAL A 58 -3.16 -3.98 2.08
C VAL A 58 -2.85 -5.01 1.00
N CYS A 59 -3.75 -5.97 0.85
CA CYS A 59 -3.63 -7.10 -0.08
C CYS A 59 -4.89 -7.21 -0.97
N PRO A 60 -4.75 -7.69 -2.23
CA PRO A 60 -3.48 -7.98 -2.92
C PRO A 60 -2.62 -6.75 -3.10
N GLU A 61 -1.30 -6.92 -2.94
CA GLU A 61 -0.33 -5.83 -3.00
C GLU A 61 -0.24 -5.21 -4.41
N ALA A 62 0.26 -3.98 -4.51
CA ALA A 62 0.42 -3.28 -5.77
C ALA A 62 1.32 -4.04 -6.77
N ALA A 63 2.40 -4.65 -6.29
CA ALA A 63 3.29 -5.46 -7.14
C ALA A 63 2.63 -6.73 -7.69
N GLN A 64 1.48 -7.13 -7.13
CA GLN A 64 0.65 -8.24 -7.62
C GLN A 64 -0.58 -7.77 -8.41
N GLY A 65 -0.67 -6.48 -8.71
CA GLY A 65 -1.80 -5.90 -9.45
C GLY A 65 -3.08 -5.79 -8.62
N GLY A 66 -2.98 -5.73 -7.29
CA GLY A 66 -4.11 -5.45 -6.42
C GLY A 66 -4.74 -4.07 -6.66
N PRO A 67 -5.94 -3.80 -6.14
CA PRO A 67 -6.62 -2.52 -6.33
C PRO A 67 -5.78 -1.30 -5.95
N ILE A 68 -4.94 -1.43 -4.94
CA ILE A 68 -4.02 -0.35 -4.52
C ILE A 68 -3.06 0.10 -5.64
N ALA A 69 -2.74 -0.78 -6.60
CA ALA A 69 -1.92 -0.43 -7.78
C ALA A 69 -2.66 0.49 -8.76
N LEU A 70 -3.99 0.48 -8.71
CA LEU A 70 -4.87 1.16 -9.67
C LEU A 70 -5.38 2.51 -9.16
N VAL A 71 -5.04 2.88 -7.94
CA VAL A 71 -5.41 4.18 -7.36
C VAL A 71 -4.75 5.31 -8.16
N GLU A 72 -5.54 6.32 -8.52
CA GLU A 72 -5.08 7.54 -9.19
C GLU A 72 -5.31 8.76 -8.29
N GLU A 73 -4.61 9.84 -8.59
CA GLU A 73 -4.75 11.10 -7.85
C GLU A 73 -6.19 11.62 -7.96
N GLY A 74 -6.77 12.01 -6.83
CA GLY A 74 -8.15 12.48 -6.74
C GLY A 74 -9.20 11.40 -6.55
N ASP A 75 -8.84 10.12 -6.57
CA ASP A 75 -9.79 9.04 -6.24
C ASP A 75 -10.29 9.16 -4.79
N ILE A 76 -11.56 8.83 -4.59
CA ILE A 76 -12.14 8.77 -3.24
C ILE A 76 -11.95 7.36 -2.68
N ILE A 77 -11.41 7.28 -1.47
CA ILE A 77 -11.27 6.05 -0.71
C ILE A 77 -12.13 6.14 0.55
N SER A 78 -13.08 5.24 0.69
CA SER A 78 -13.90 5.11 1.90
C SER A 78 -13.20 4.17 2.88
N VAL A 79 -13.08 4.62 4.14
CA VAL A 79 -12.53 3.83 5.24
C VAL A 79 -13.57 3.77 6.35
N ASP A 80 -14.14 2.60 6.58
CA ASP A 80 -15.10 2.34 7.65
C ASP A 80 -14.48 1.34 8.64
N ILE A 81 -13.90 1.88 9.71
CA ILE A 81 -13.22 1.07 10.73
C ILE A 81 -14.20 0.17 11.50
N PRO A 82 -15.38 0.67 11.95
CA PRO A 82 -16.39 -0.19 12.59
C PRO A 82 -16.86 -1.35 11.74
N ALA A 83 -17.06 -1.13 10.44
CA ALA A 83 -17.46 -2.18 9.50
C ALA A 83 -16.28 -3.01 8.98
N CYS A 84 -15.04 -2.70 9.37
CA CYS A 84 -13.80 -3.31 8.85
C CYS A 84 -13.74 -3.27 7.31
N LYS A 85 -14.11 -2.13 6.72
CA LYS A 85 -14.26 -1.97 5.27
C LYS A 85 -13.40 -0.85 4.74
N ILE A 86 -12.74 -1.11 3.63
CA ILE A 86 -12.00 -0.12 2.85
C ILE A 86 -12.38 -0.29 1.38
N GLU A 87 -12.77 0.79 0.72
CA GLU A 87 -13.25 0.75 -0.66
C GLU A 87 -12.68 1.91 -1.48
N LEU A 88 -12.21 1.59 -2.66
CA LEU A 88 -11.91 2.55 -3.70
C LEU A 88 -13.21 2.87 -4.46
N GLN A 89 -13.68 4.12 -4.36
CA GLN A 89 -14.94 4.59 -4.96
C GLN A 89 -14.78 4.88 -6.45
N VAL A 90 -14.42 3.85 -7.20
CA VAL A 90 -14.25 3.89 -8.66
C VAL A 90 -15.09 2.78 -9.25
N ASP A 91 -15.82 3.06 -10.32
CA ASP A 91 -16.65 2.05 -10.97
C ASP A 91 -15.83 0.91 -11.57
N GLU A 92 -16.48 -0.24 -11.72
CA GLU A 92 -15.81 -1.47 -12.14
C GLU A 92 -15.25 -1.39 -13.57
N ALA A 93 -15.90 -0.63 -14.44
CA ALA A 93 -15.45 -0.44 -15.82
C ALA A 93 -14.18 0.40 -15.88
N ALA A 94 -14.10 1.47 -15.06
CA ALA A 94 -12.88 2.28 -14.94
C ALA A 94 -11.73 1.49 -14.31
N LEU A 95 -12.00 0.69 -13.27
CA LEU A 95 -10.99 -0.19 -12.68
C LEU A 95 -10.49 -1.24 -13.68
N ALA A 96 -11.37 -1.83 -14.48
CA ALA A 96 -10.99 -2.76 -15.54
C ALA A 96 -10.12 -2.08 -16.61
N ALA A 97 -10.47 -0.85 -17.01
CA ALA A 97 -9.68 -0.08 -17.97
C ALA A 97 -8.28 0.29 -17.42
N ARG A 98 -8.19 0.68 -16.13
CA ARG A 98 -6.91 0.92 -15.45
C ARG A 98 -6.08 -0.36 -15.36
N ARG A 99 -6.71 -1.48 -15.01
CA ARG A 99 -6.06 -2.80 -14.95
C ARG A 99 -5.50 -3.25 -16.29
N ALA A 100 -6.22 -3.00 -17.38
CA ALA A 100 -5.76 -3.33 -18.72
C ALA A 100 -4.50 -2.54 -19.16
N LYS A 101 -4.30 -1.36 -18.59
CA LYS A 101 -3.12 -0.49 -18.84
C LYS A 101 -2.00 -0.69 -17.83
N TRP A 102 -2.31 -1.32 -16.67
CA TRP A 102 -1.34 -1.46 -15.61
C TRP A 102 -0.21 -2.41 -16.03
N VAL A 103 1.00 -1.97 -15.80
CA VAL A 103 2.22 -2.79 -15.96
C VAL A 103 2.98 -2.75 -14.63
N CYS A 104 3.37 -3.91 -14.14
CA CYS A 104 4.17 -3.97 -12.92
C CYS A 104 5.48 -3.19 -13.12
N PRO A 105 5.79 -2.23 -12.25
CA PRO A 105 7.05 -1.51 -12.34
C PRO A 105 8.26 -2.43 -12.25
N GLU A 106 9.37 -1.98 -12.82
CA GLU A 106 10.67 -2.65 -12.67
C GLU A 106 11.01 -2.86 -11.19
N PRO A 107 11.58 -4.03 -10.83
CA PRO A 107 11.99 -4.30 -9.45
C PRO A 107 12.95 -3.23 -8.92
N LYS A 108 12.70 -2.71 -7.71
CA LYS A 108 13.57 -1.75 -7.03
C LYS A 108 14.98 -2.29 -6.79
N VAL A 109 15.08 -3.61 -6.57
CA VAL A 109 16.36 -4.31 -6.34
C VAL A 109 16.48 -5.43 -7.38
N LYS A 110 17.53 -5.34 -8.21
CA LYS A 110 17.74 -6.25 -9.36
C LYS A 110 18.75 -7.35 -9.10
N THR A 111 19.57 -7.23 -8.06
CA THR A 111 20.64 -8.17 -7.75
C THR A 111 20.72 -8.49 -6.26
N GLY A 112 21.46 -9.52 -5.90
CA GLY A 112 21.72 -9.91 -4.51
C GLY A 112 20.55 -10.60 -3.82
N TYR A 113 20.62 -10.65 -2.50
CA TYR A 113 19.70 -11.42 -1.66
C TYR A 113 18.24 -10.93 -1.79
N LEU A 114 18.02 -9.63 -1.73
CA LEU A 114 16.66 -9.06 -1.80
C LEU A 114 16.00 -9.26 -3.17
N ALA A 115 16.77 -9.29 -4.25
CA ALA A 115 16.24 -9.64 -5.58
C ALA A 115 15.81 -11.10 -5.63
N ARG A 116 16.56 -12.00 -4.99
CA ARG A 116 16.20 -13.41 -4.84
C ARG A 116 14.96 -13.57 -3.96
N TYR A 117 14.92 -12.88 -2.81
CA TYR A 117 13.76 -12.84 -1.93
C TYR A 117 12.49 -12.42 -2.67
N ALA A 118 12.53 -11.31 -3.40
CA ALA A 118 11.37 -10.79 -4.13
C ALA A 118 10.78 -11.76 -5.16
N LYS A 119 11.59 -12.69 -5.70
CA LYS A 119 11.12 -13.71 -6.63
C LYS A 119 10.36 -14.85 -5.96
N LEU A 120 10.74 -15.20 -4.73
CA LEU A 120 10.27 -16.38 -4.01
C LEU A 120 9.18 -16.06 -2.99
N VAL A 121 9.12 -14.82 -2.49
CA VAL A 121 8.19 -14.44 -1.42
C VAL A 121 6.74 -14.44 -1.89
N THR A 122 5.87 -14.99 -1.07
CA THR A 122 4.42 -14.93 -1.28
C THR A 122 3.82 -13.59 -0.81
N SER A 123 2.52 -13.39 -1.00
CA SER A 123 1.77 -12.26 -0.47
C SER A 123 1.83 -12.20 1.06
N ALA A 124 1.74 -10.98 1.62
CA ALA A 124 1.58 -10.79 3.05
C ALA A 124 0.32 -11.49 3.60
N ALA A 125 -0.75 -11.59 2.81
CA ALA A 125 -1.96 -12.36 3.17
C ALA A 125 -1.70 -13.87 3.34
N ARG A 126 -0.61 -14.39 2.76
CA ARG A 126 -0.14 -15.78 2.90
C ARG A 126 1.03 -15.92 3.88
N GLY A 127 1.33 -14.86 4.64
CA GLY A 127 2.40 -14.85 5.63
C GLY A 127 3.77 -14.45 5.09
N ALA A 128 3.88 -13.99 3.84
CA ALA A 128 5.14 -13.59 3.19
C ALA A 128 6.25 -14.66 3.31
N VAL A 129 5.87 -15.92 3.15
CA VAL A 129 6.80 -17.07 3.17
C VAL A 129 7.52 -17.22 1.83
N LEU A 130 8.66 -17.91 1.83
CA LEU A 130 9.42 -18.23 0.61
C LEU A 130 8.97 -19.59 0.08
N GLU A 131 8.59 -19.63 -1.18
CA GLU A 131 8.20 -20.84 -1.93
C GLU A 131 9.04 -20.98 -3.21
#